data_c2531aaeb0b06b191fe39e5e9bca2d39
#
_entry.id   c2531aaeb0b06b191fe39e5e9bca2d39
#
_cell.length_a   1.000
_cell.length_b   1.000
_cell.length_c   1.000
_cell.angle_alpha   90.00
_cell.angle_beta   90.00
_cell.angle_gamma   90.00
#
_symmetry.space_group_name_H-M   'P 1'
#
loop_
_entity.id
_entity.type
_entity.pdbx_description
1 polymer ?
#
loop_
_entity_poly.entity_id
_entity_poly.type
_entity_poly.pdbx_seq_one_letter_code
_entity_poly.pdbx_strand_id
1 'polypeptide(L)'
;MFFKKKVFAPSAYDYLIVGLGNPGEKYELTRHNAGFLAIDTLAEKHGAKIGKIKFKSLVGDCQIGDSRCLLMKPQTFMNNSGEAVVEAMQFYKLTPDRVIIMFDDVSLDVGQLRLRRKGS
;
A
#
# COMPACT_ATOMS: atom_id res chain seq x y z
N MET A 1 4.30 -34.17 -2.49
CA MET A 1 4.19 -33.87 -2.09
C MET A 1 4.06 -33.56 -1.78
N PHE A 2 4.20 -33.36 -1.87
CA PHE A 2 4.09 -32.80 -1.55
C PHE A 2 4.19 -32.19 -1.11
N PHE A 3 4.35 -31.85 -1.14
CA PHE A 3 4.43 -31.07 -0.67
C PHE A 3 4.48 -30.38 -0.25
N LYS A 4 4.75 -30.18 -0.37
CA LYS A 4 4.79 -29.47 0.04
C LYS A 4 4.40 -28.71 0.40
N LYS A 5 4.48 -28.67 0.15
CA LYS A 5 4.15 -27.98 0.50
C LYS A 5 3.45 -27.43 0.91
N LYS A 6 3.57 -27.48 0.72
CA LYS A 6 2.82 -27.29 1.18
C LYS A 6 2.35 -26.88 1.68
N VAL A 7 3.17 -27.16 0.97
CA VAL A 7 2.41 -26.94 1.71
C VAL A 7 1.47 -25.80 2.02
N PHE A 8 1.63 -24.77 2.14
CA PHE A 8 0.70 -23.70 2.30
C PHE A 8 0.42 -23.02 0.97
N ALA A 9 -0.79 -22.50 0.83
CA ALA A 9 -1.16 -21.81 -0.39
C ALA A 9 -0.38 -20.51 -0.50
N PRO A 10 0.09 -20.12 -1.68
CA PRO A 10 0.70 -18.82 -1.85
C PRO A 10 -0.31 -17.70 -1.59
N SER A 11 0.18 -16.55 -1.19
CA SER A 11 -0.67 -15.38 -1.01
C SER A 11 -1.28 -14.96 -2.35
N ALA A 12 -2.45 -14.32 -2.28
CA ALA A 12 -3.08 -13.74 -3.46
C ALA A 12 -2.20 -12.66 -4.10
N TYR A 13 -1.33 -12.05 -3.31
CA TYR A 13 -0.47 -10.96 -3.77
C TYR A 13 0.97 -11.24 -3.42
N ASP A 14 1.85 -10.75 -4.30
CA ASP A 14 3.29 -10.81 -4.05
C ASP A 14 3.75 -9.66 -3.19
N TYR A 15 3.10 -8.50 -3.35
CA TYR A 15 3.48 -7.29 -2.63
C TYR A 15 2.24 -6.49 -2.24
N LEU A 16 2.38 -5.81 -1.12
CA LEU A 16 1.42 -4.80 -0.67
C LEU A 16 2.12 -3.45 -0.80
N ILE A 17 1.53 -2.54 -1.57
CA ILE A 17 2.09 -1.21 -1.77
C ILE A 17 1.11 -0.20 -1.16
N VAL A 18 1.56 0.49 -0.14
CA VAL A 18 0.73 1.37 0.67
C VAL A 18 1.17 2.81 0.45
N GLY A 19 0.22 3.66 0.11
CA GLY A 19 0.46 5.10 0.10
C GLY A 19 -0.19 5.73 1.31
N LEU A 20 0.57 6.45 2.10
CA LEU A 20 0.07 7.10 3.29
C LEU A 20 -0.34 8.53 3.01
N GLY A 21 -1.37 8.98 3.70
CA GLY A 21 -1.87 10.33 3.58
C GLY A 21 -2.98 10.56 4.59
N ASN A 22 -3.54 11.77 4.56
CA ASN A 22 -4.70 12.09 5.36
C ASN A 22 -5.89 12.22 4.43
N PRO A 23 -6.96 11.47 4.66
CA PRO A 23 -8.14 11.56 3.80
C PRO A 23 -8.84 12.90 3.98
N GLY A 24 -9.49 13.37 2.92
CA GLY A 24 -10.24 14.60 2.95
C GLY A 24 -9.76 15.61 1.94
N GLU A 25 -10.68 16.40 1.44
CA GLU A 25 -10.39 17.33 0.34
C GLU A 25 -9.31 18.34 0.68
N LYS A 26 -9.27 18.80 1.93
CA LYS A 26 -8.30 19.84 2.27
C LYS A 26 -6.86 19.37 2.23
N TYR A 27 -6.64 18.06 2.18
CA TYR A 27 -5.28 17.51 2.12
C TYR A 27 -4.92 17.02 0.73
N GLU A 28 -5.86 17.08 -0.20
CA GLU A 28 -5.77 16.37 -1.47
C GLU A 28 -4.57 16.77 -2.30
N LEU A 29 -4.22 18.05 -2.30
CA LEU A 29 -3.13 18.55 -3.12
C LEU A 29 -1.95 19.01 -2.27
N THR A 30 -1.86 18.55 -1.03
CA THR A 30 -0.75 18.90 -0.16
C THR A 30 0.29 17.78 -0.15
N ARG A 31 1.50 18.14 0.31
CA ARG A 31 2.56 17.13 0.41
C ARG A 31 2.23 16.04 1.42
N HIS A 32 1.29 16.28 2.34
CA HIS A 32 0.88 15.25 3.28
C HIS A 32 0.15 14.10 2.58
N ASN A 33 -0.24 14.31 1.33
CA ASN A 33 -0.89 13.28 0.55
C ASN A 33 -0.02 12.77 -0.60
N ALA A 34 1.28 13.02 -0.52
CA ALA A 34 2.19 12.54 -1.57
C ALA A 34 2.10 11.03 -1.74
N GLY A 35 1.91 10.29 -0.65
CA GLY A 35 1.75 8.85 -0.73
C GLY A 35 0.48 8.46 -1.47
N PHE A 36 -0.64 9.14 -1.19
CA PHE A 36 -1.89 8.89 -1.92
C PHE A 36 -1.73 9.19 -3.40
N LEU A 37 -1.08 10.31 -3.73
CA LEU A 37 -0.86 10.67 -5.12
C LEU A 37 0.03 9.65 -5.83
N ALA A 38 1.03 9.13 -5.13
CA ALA A 38 1.91 8.11 -5.70
C ALA A 38 1.13 6.83 -6.00
N ILE A 39 0.23 6.42 -5.10
CA ILE A 39 -0.59 5.23 -5.35
C ILE A 39 -1.53 5.46 -6.53
N ASP A 40 -2.17 6.63 -6.60
CA ASP A 40 -3.08 6.92 -7.70
C ASP A 40 -2.35 6.94 -9.04
N THR A 41 -1.14 7.49 -9.06
CA THR A 41 -0.31 7.51 -10.26
C THR A 41 0.07 6.10 -10.67
N LEU A 42 0.47 5.28 -9.70
CA LEU A 42 0.85 3.90 -9.97
C LEU A 42 -0.34 3.10 -10.49
N ALA A 43 -1.53 3.31 -9.90
CA ALA A 43 -2.74 2.65 -10.34
C ALA A 43 -3.07 3.03 -11.78
N GLU A 44 -3.01 4.30 -12.10
CA GLU A 44 -3.31 4.78 -13.44
C GLU A 44 -2.34 4.16 -14.46
N LYS A 45 -1.07 4.14 -14.11
CA LYS A 45 -0.04 3.61 -15.01
C LYS A 45 -0.24 2.14 -15.31
N HIS A 46 -0.80 1.38 -14.38
CA HIS A 46 -0.95 -0.07 -14.53
C HIS A 46 -2.41 -0.49 -14.73
N GLY A 47 -3.28 0.45 -15.01
CA GLY A 47 -4.69 0.15 -15.33
C GLY A 47 -5.51 -0.35 -14.16
N ALA A 48 -5.11 -0.03 -12.94
CA ALA A 48 -5.83 -0.44 -11.75
C ALA A 48 -6.82 0.63 -11.32
N LYS A 49 -7.87 0.20 -10.65
CA LYS A 49 -8.83 1.13 -10.04
C LYS A 49 -8.80 0.94 -8.53
N ILE A 50 -8.61 2.03 -7.81
CA ILE A 50 -8.58 2.02 -6.36
C ILE A 50 -9.97 2.43 -5.88
N GLY A 51 -10.84 1.46 -5.69
CA GLY A 51 -12.22 1.80 -5.34
C GLY A 51 -12.89 0.89 -4.34
N LYS A 52 -12.30 -0.26 -4.04
CA LYS A 52 -12.89 -1.17 -3.06
C LYS A 52 -12.48 -0.73 -1.66
N ILE A 53 -13.37 -0.95 -0.71
CA ILE A 53 -13.09 -0.62 0.68
C ILE A 53 -12.77 -1.91 1.43
N LYS A 54 -11.54 -2.00 1.94
CA LYS A 54 -11.09 -3.11 2.77
C LYS A 54 -10.06 -2.58 3.76
N PHE A 55 -10.02 -3.14 4.95
CA PHE A 55 -9.00 -2.79 5.96
C PHE A 55 -8.99 -1.28 6.23
N LYS A 56 -10.17 -0.69 6.31
CA LYS A 56 -10.32 0.76 6.52
C LYS A 56 -9.53 1.56 5.49
N SER A 57 -9.46 1.04 4.26
CA SER A 57 -8.63 1.59 3.20
C SER A 57 -9.35 1.50 1.88
N LEU A 58 -8.90 2.31 0.93
CA LEU A 58 -9.29 2.12 -0.47
C LEU A 58 -8.22 1.27 -1.11
N VAL A 59 -8.65 0.20 -1.79
CA VAL A 59 -7.71 -0.76 -2.37
C VAL A 59 -8.05 -1.05 -3.81
N GLY A 60 -7.04 -1.50 -4.53
CA GLY A 60 -7.17 -2.01 -5.88
C GLY A 60 -5.95 -2.88 -6.16
N ASP A 61 -6.03 -3.69 -7.20
CA ASP A 61 -4.90 -4.56 -7.49
C ASP A 61 -4.44 -4.39 -8.93
N CYS A 62 -3.19 -4.75 -9.16
CA CYS A 62 -2.63 -4.67 -10.50
C CYS A 62 -1.46 -5.63 -10.61
N GLN A 63 -1.00 -5.78 -11.84
CA GLN A 63 0.18 -6.56 -12.16
C GLN A 63 1.31 -5.60 -12.47
N ILE A 64 2.44 -5.74 -11.79
CA ILE A 64 3.62 -4.93 -12.05
C ILE A 64 4.74 -5.92 -12.36
N GLY A 65 5.16 -5.95 -13.63
CA GLY A 65 6.09 -6.97 -14.07
C GLY A 65 5.47 -8.34 -13.87
N ASP A 66 6.16 -9.22 -13.17
CA ASP A 66 5.67 -10.55 -12.87
C ASP A 66 4.98 -10.64 -11.52
N SER A 67 4.81 -9.51 -10.84
CA SER A 67 4.29 -9.49 -9.48
C SER A 67 2.86 -8.99 -9.43
N ARG A 68 2.05 -9.65 -8.63
CA ARG A 68 0.70 -9.21 -8.39
C ARG A 68 0.70 -8.36 -7.12
N CYS A 69 0.21 -7.15 -7.24
CA CYS A 69 0.33 -6.16 -6.17
C CYS A 69 -1.04 -5.66 -5.72
N LEU A 70 -1.19 -5.53 -4.41
CA LEU A 70 -2.35 -4.85 -3.86
C LEU A 70 -1.93 -3.42 -3.53
N LEU A 71 -2.65 -2.46 -4.08
CA LEU A 71 -2.42 -1.05 -3.83
C LEU A 71 -3.39 -0.59 -2.77
N MET A 72 -2.92 0.19 -1.80
CA MET A 72 -3.71 0.49 -0.63
C MET A 72 -3.51 1.94 -0.18
N LYS A 73 -4.63 2.63 0.04
CA LYS A 73 -4.63 3.98 0.59
C LYS A 73 -5.43 3.96 1.88
N PRO A 74 -4.79 3.85 3.05
CA PRO A 74 -5.53 3.85 4.30
C PRO A 74 -6.36 5.13 4.44
N GLN A 75 -7.60 4.97 4.88
CA GLN A 75 -8.50 6.10 5.07
C GLN A 75 -8.57 6.53 6.53
N THR A 76 -7.78 5.90 7.38
CA THR A 76 -7.53 6.37 8.72
C THR A 76 -6.56 7.54 8.65
N PHE A 77 -6.54 8.38 9.69
CA PHE A 77 -5.50 9.39 9.74
C PHE A 77 -4.15 8.71 9.97
N MET A 78 -3.07 9.43 9.66
CA MET A 78 -1.76 8.80 9.58
C MET A 78 -1.33 8.06 10.85
N ASN A 79 -1.76 8.54 12.00
CA ASN A 79 -1.40 7.89 13.26
C ASN A 79 -2.03 6.51 13.43
N ASN A 80 -3.02 6.16 12.61
CA ASN A 80 -3.69 4.86 12.68
C ASN A 80 -3.46 4.00 11.45
N SER A 81 -2.63 4.48 10.51
CA SER A 81 -2.42 3.75 9.26
C SER A 81 -1.75 2.41 9.48
N GLY A 82 -0.92 2.30 10.52
CA GLY A 82 -0.24 1.04 10.81
C GLY A 82 -1.21 -0.09 11.09
N GLU A 83 -2.33 0.19 11.75
CA GLU A 83 -3.33 -0.83 12.02
C GLU A 83 -3.91 -1.40 10.73
N ALA A 84 -4.21 -0.53 9.78
CA ALA A 84 -4.76 -0.95 8.50
C ALA A 84 -3.76 -1.81 7.74
N VAL A 85 -2.50 -1.42 7.75
CA VAL A 85 -1.45 -2.17 7.07
C VAL A 85 -1.28 -3.55 7.68
N VAL A 86 -1.24 -3.62 9.01
CA VAL A 86 -1.09 -4.91 9.69
C VAL A 86 -2.27 -5.82 9.40
N GLU A 87 -3.48 -5.27 9.38
CA GLU A 87 -4.67 -6.05 9.08
C GLU A 87 -4.58 -6.68 7.68
N ALA A 88 -4.15 -5.89 6.70
CA ALA A 88 -3.99 -6.40 5.34
C ALA A 88 -2.89 -7.45 5.26
N MET A 89 -1.77 -7.23 5.95
CA MET A 89 -0.68 -8.20 5.99
C MET A 89 -1.13 -9.54 6.54
N GLN A 90 -1.89 -9.49 7.63
CA GLN A 90 -2.37 -10.72 8.25
C GLN A 90 -3.38 -11.44 7.36
N PHE A 91 -4.26 -10.69 6.74
CA PHE A 91 -5.27 -11.27 5.89
C PHE A 91 -4.67 -12.00 4.69
N TYR A 92 -3.68 -11.38 4.05
CA TYR A 92 -3.04 -11.96 2.87
C TYR A 92 -1.77 -12.71 3.19
N LYS A 93 -1.42 -12.83 4.47
CA LYS A 93 -0.25 -13.59 4.92
C LYS A 93 1.04 -13.09 4.28
N LEU A 94 1.17 -11.77 4.25
CA LEU A 94 2.36 -11.13 3.71
C LEU A 94 3.32 -10.79 4.84
N THR A 95 4.59 -11.10 4.61
CA THR A 95 5.66 -10.78 5.55
C THR A 95 6.12 -9.34 5.31
N PRO A 96 6.79 -8.71 6.29
CA PRO A 96 7.19 -7.29 6.14
C PRO A 96 8.06 -7.00 4.92
N ASP A 97 8.84 -7.98 4.47
CA ASP A 97 9.69 -7.78 3.29
C ASP A 97 8.88 -7.69 1.99
N ARG A 98 7.59 -7.95 2.06
CA ARG A 98 6.69 -7.84 0.91
C ARG A 98 5.83 -6.58 0.96
N VAL A 99 6.14 -5.65 1.86
CA VAL A 99 5.35 -4.43 2.04
C VAL A 99 6.20 -3.22 1.71
N ILE A 100 5.68 -2.38 0.83
CA ILE A 100 6.34 -1.13 0.43
C ILE A 100 5.44 0.01 0.87
N ILE A 101 5.99 0.94 1.63
CA ILE A 101 5.21 2.08 2.12
C ILE A 101 5.75 3.36 1.50
N MET A 102 4.86 4.10 0.86
CA MET A 102 5.19 5.38 0.22
C MET A 102 4.56 6.50 1.04
N PHE A 103 5.35 7.48 1.41
CA PHE A 103 4.86 8.59 2.19
C PHE A 103 5.77 9.79 2.02
N ASP A 104 5.21 10.97 2.33
CA ASP A 104 5.98 12.20 2.31
C ASP A 104 6.74 12.29 3.63
N ASP A 105 8.04 12.48 3.54
CA ASP A 105 8.87 12.68 4.73
C ASP A 105 8.99 14.18 4.96
N VAL A 106 8.23 14.67 5.92
CA VAL A 106 8.15 16.10 6.16
C VAL A 106 9.45 16.71 6.69
N SER A 107 10.41 15.88 7.05
CA SER A 107 11.72 16.38 7.46
C SER A 107 12.61 16.69 6.27
N LEU A 108 12.17 16.38 5.06
CA LEU A 108 12.90 16.63 3.81
C LEU A 108 12.29 17.82 3.07
N ASP A 109 12.88 18.13 1.92
CA ASP A 109 12.35 19.20 1.08
C ASP A 109 10.94 18.88 0.62
N VAL A 110 10.21 19.94 0.30
CA VAL A 110 8.83 19.82 -0.14
C VAL A 110 8.77 18.94 -1.39
N GLY A 111 7.86 18.00 -1.38
CA GLY A 111 7.60 17.16 -2.53
C GLY A 111 8.47 15.94 -2.65
N GLN A 112 9.40 15.73 -1.75
CA GLN A 112 10.17 14.50 -1.78
C GLN A 112 9.34 13.34 -1.27
N LEU A 113 9.49 12.20 -1.92
CA LEU A 113 8.74 11.00 -1.60
C LEU A 113 9.72 9.88 -1.33
N ARG A 114 9.50 9.14 -0.27
CA ARG A 114 10.35 8.00 0.06
C ARG A 114 9.59 6.71 -0.09
N LEU A 115 10.33 5.69 -0.55
CA LEU A 115 9.86 4.33 -0.57
C LEU A 115 10.58 3.57 0.53
N ARG A 116 9.80 2.94 1.39
CA ARG A 116 10.38 2.15 2.47
C ARG A 116 9.66 0.84 2.61
N ARG A 117 10.44 -0.17 2.98
CA ARG A 117 9.86 -1.45 3.37
C ARG A 117 9.36 -1.34 4.80
N LYS A 118 8.28 -2.01 5.07
CA LYS A 118 7.77 -2.11 6.42
C LYS A 118 8.84 -2.71 7.33
N GLY A 119 9.10 -2.07 8.44
CA GLY A 119 10.06 -2.56 9.41
C GLY A 119 11.49 -2.12 9.18
N SER A 120 11.75 -1.30 8.18
CA SER A 120 13.10 -0.81 7.93
C SER A 120 13.30 0.62 8.42
#